data_ff2f212c5632ffa18ed674f23385e229
#
_entry.id   ff2f212c5632ffa18ed674f23385e229
#
_cell.length_a   1.000
_cell.length_b   1.000
_cell.length_c   1.000
_cell.angle_alpha   90.00
_cell.angle_beta   90.00
_cell.angle_gamma   90.00
#
_symmetry.space_group_name_H-M   'P 1'
#
loop_
_entity.id
_entity.type
_entity.pdbx_description
1 polymer ?
#
loop_
_entity_poly.entity_id
_entity_poly.type
_entity_poly.pdbx_seq_one_letter_code
_entity_poly.pdbx_strand_id
1 'polypeptide(L)'
;MISYWSQGPADENMPESMLVDTLARVRQHPWWSARARLALALLRAHGIHPPASILDVGCGWGVNLETLEAARYPVTGLDISRQILELIDLPDRRLIQADLNQGFPPGHELYSGMLLLDVIEHLDDDRGTINRLAPLAEPGAVLIVSVPSLPELFSEFDVIQGHRRRYLPDTLRAAFDGTGFVVEKIFWWGSWMVPILRRMRQKHTTAIPRTFADYLHLPPWPAPLLMRALYVWEHQRALAGSLRTGSSLFAVARREP
;
A
#
# COMPACT_ATOMS: atom_id res chain seq x y z
N MET A 1 18.54 10.19 4.29
CA MET A 1 19.44 9.37 5.18
C MET A 1 18.64 8.21 5.71
N ILE A 2 19.17 6.99 5.60
CA ILE A 2 18.52 5.74 6.04
C ILE A 2 18.93 5.43 7.47
N SER A 3 17.96 5.19 8.36
CA SER A 3 18.18 4.65 9.70
C SER A 3 17.95 3.13 9.67
N TYR A 4 18.96 2.34 9.98
CA TYR A 4 18.88 0.89 10.02
C TYR A 4 18.57 0.43 11.45
N TRP A 5 17.44 -0.23 11.64
CA TRP A 5 16.99 -0.64 12.95
C TRP A 5 16.88 -2.15 13.14
N SER A 6 16.33 -2.88 12.16
CA SER A 6 16.19 -4.34 12.29
C SER A 6 17.55 -5.02 12.23
N GLN A 7 17.79 -5.94 13.17
CA GLN A 7 18.97 -6.79 13.22
C GLN A 7 18.54 -8.24 12.87
N GLY A 8 19.20 -8.83 11.89
CA GLY A 8 18.97 -10.21 11.47
C GLY A 8 18.45 -10.32 10.03
N PRO A 9 18.27 -11.55 9.51
CA PRO A 9 17.71 -11.74 8.19
C PRO A 9 16.28 -11.18 8.18
N ALA A 10 15.99 -10.37 7.16
CA ALA A 10 14.64 -9.93 6.88
C ALA A 10 13.76 -11.16 6.61
N ASP A 11 12.54 -11.20 7.15
CA ASP A 11 11.53 -12.14 6.69
C ASP A 11 11.11 -11.67 5.28
N GLU A 12 11.64 -12.35 4.26
CA GLU A 12 11.46 -11.97 2.87
C GLU A 12 10.05 -12.34 2.39
N ASN A 13 9.08 -11.49 2.69
CA ASN A 13 7.72 -11.66 2.15
C ASN A 13 7.69 -11.43 0.64
N MET A 14 8.47 -10.45 0.14
CA MET A 14 8.70 -10.20 -1.27
C MET A 14 10.21 -10.19 -1.53
N PRO A 15 10.74 -11.00 -2.50
CA PRO A 15 12.16 -11.00 -2.80
C PRO A 15 12.70 -9.62 -3.15
N GLU A 16 13.80 -9.18 -2.51
CA GLU A 16 14.40 -7.86 -2.77
C GLU A 16 14.76 -7.66 -4.25
N SER A 17 15.23 -8.72 -4.92
CA SER A 17 15.50 -8.68 -6.37
C SER A 17 14.28 -8.27 -7.18
N MET A 18 13.09 -8.73 -6.80
CA MET A 18 11.84 -8.35 -7.48
C MET A 18 11.57 -6.85 -7.33
N LEU A 19 11.78 -6.28 -6.15
CA LEU A 19 11.60 -4.85 -5.91
C LEU A 19 12.59 -4.03 -6.76
N VAL A 20 13.86 -4.42 -6.78
CA VAL A 20 14.92 -3.75 -7.54
C VAL A 20 14.65 -3.80 -9.04
N ASP A 21 14.39 -4.99 -9.59
CA ASP A 21 14.23 -5.21 -11.04
C ASP A 21 12.99 -4.52 -11.62
N THR A 22 12.01 -4.21 -10.79
CA THR A 22 10.73 -3.62 -11.23
C THR A 22 10.59 -2.14 -10.93
N LEU A 23 11.52 -1.52 -10.21
CA LEU A 23 11.47 -0.11 -9.79
C LEU A 23 11.05 0.86 -10.91
N ALA A 24 11.75 0.82 -12.06
CA ALA A 24 11.46 1.74 -13.16
C ALA A 24 10.06 1.52 -13.77
N ARG A 25 9.59 0.27 -13.84
CA ARG A 25 8.27 -0.07 -14.38
C ARG A 25 7.15 0.35 -13.44
N VAL A 26 7.31 0.11 -12.15
CA VAL A 26 6.33 0.48 -11.12
C VAL A 26 6.13 1.98 -11.08
N ARG A 27 7.19 2.77 -11.10
CA ARG A 27 7.11 4.24 -11.10
C ARG A 27 6.35 4.81 -12.30
N GLN A 28 6.37 4.14 -13.44
CA GLN A 28 5.65 4.57 -14.65
C GLN A 28 4.23 4.00 -14.75
N HIS A 29 3.93 2.98 -13.95
CA HIS A 29 2.67 2.25 -14.08
C HIS A 29 1.48 3.06 -13.51
N PRO A 30 0.38 3.23 -14.27
CA PRO A 30 -0.77 4.06 -13.87
C PRO A 30 -1.42 3.65 -12.55
N TRP A 31 -1.40 2.36 -12.21
CA TRP A 31 -2.03 1.83 -11.01
C TRP A 31 -1.40 2.37 -9.73
N TRP A 32 -0.06 2.31 -9.60
CA TRP A 32 0.65 2.80 -8.39
C TRP A 32 0.48 4.30 -8.21
N SER A 33 0.62 5.08 -9.30
CA SER A 33 0.42 6.52 -9.24
C SER A 33 -1.03 6.90 -8.92
N ALA A 34 -2.00 6.12 -9.39
CA ALA A 34 -3.41 6.34 -9.05
C ALA A 34 -3.70 6.02 -7.58
N ARG A 35 -3.15 4.89 -7.07
CA ARG A 35 -3.25 4.50 -5.66
C ARG A 35 -2.68 5.57 -4.73
N ALA A 36 -1.47 6.06 -5.02
CA ALA A 36 -0.82 7.12 -4.23
C ALA A 36 -1.64 8.43 -4.22
N ARG A 37 -2.21 8.81 -5.36
CA ARG A 37 -3.10 9.99 -5.43
C ARG A 37 -4.40 9.80 -4.65
N LEU A 38 -4.96 8.59 -4.64
CA LEU A 38 -6.14 8.29 -3.84
C LEU A 38 -5.81 8.40 -2.35
N ALA A 39 -4.68 7.85 -1.90
CA ALA A 39 -4.22 7.97 -0.52
C ALA A 39 -4.02 9.45 -0.12
N LEU A 40 -3.38 10.26 -0.96
CA LEU A 40 -3.24 11.70 -0.74
C LEU A 40 -4.61 12.41 -0.65
N ALA A 41 -5.56 12.05 -1.52
CA ALA A 41 -6.90 12.62 -1.49
C ALA A 41 -7.66 12.25 -0.20
N LEU A 42 -7.48 11.01 0.28
CA LEU A 42 -8.06 10.54 1.54
C LEU A 42 -7.47 11.28 2.75
N LEU A 43 -6.14 11.46 2.83
CA LEU A 43 -5.51 12.25 3.89
C LEU A 43 -6.15 13.64 3.97
N ARG A 44 -6.26 14.34 2.84
CA ARG A 44 -6.86 15.67 2.77
C ARG A 44 -8.33 15.69 3.14
N ALA A 45 -9.11 14.71 2.67
CA ALA A 45 -10.53 14.59 2.98
C ALA A 45 -10.80 14.35 4.47
N HIS A 46 -9.83 13.76 5.19
CA HIS A 46 -9.91 13.51 6.62
C HIS A 46 -9.14 14.54 7.48
N GLY A 47 -8.81 15.71 6.89
CA GLY A 47 -8.27 16.86 7.61
C GLY A 47 -6.74 16.85 7.79
N ILE A 48 -6.03 15.90 7.18
CA ILE A 48 -4.56 15.85 7.25
C ILE A 48 -4.00 16.69 6.10
N HIS A 49 -3.43 17.84 6.43
CA HIS A 49 -2.87 18.80 5.48
C HIS A 49 -1.42 19.14 5.83
N PRO A 50 -0.58 19.54 4.85
CA PRO A 50 0.77 20.03 5.17
C PRO A 50 0.71 21.19 6.18
N PRO A 51 1.63 21.23 7.15
CA PRO A 51 2.87 20.42 7.28
C PRO A 51 2.73 19.16 8.15
N ALA A 52 1.56 18.53 8.21
CA ALA A 52 1.34 17.30 8.97
C ALA A 52 2.32 16.19 8.56
N SER A 53 2.90 15.51 9.54
CA SER A 53 3.86 14.43 9.34
C SER A 53 3.18 13.13 8.93
N ILE A 54 3.74 12.43 7.93
CA ILE A 54 3.19 11.19 7.39
C ILE A 54 4.22 10.07 7.50
N LEU A 55 3.77 8.88 7.93
CA LEU A 55 4.54 7.63 7.87
C LEU A 55 3.99 6.74 6.74
N ASP A 56 4.83 6.39 5.78
CA ASP A 56 4.51 5.40 4.74
C ASP A 56 5.14 4.06 5.11
N VAL A 57 4.32 3.14 5.60
CA VAL A 57 4.74 1.82 6.11
C VAL A 57 4.69 0.80 4.98
N GLY A 58 5.83 0.16 4.69
CA GLY A 58 6.01 -0.63 3.48
C GLY A 58 6.12 0.27 2.24
N CYS A 59 7.00 1.28 2.30
CA CYS A 59 7.08 2.30 1.26
C CYS A 59 7.61 1.79 -0.10
N GLY A 60 8.23 0.61 -0.12
CA GLY A 60 8.68 -0.09 -1.32
C GLY A 60 9.38 0.82 -2.33
N TRP A 61 8.83 0.90 -3.53
CA TRP A 61 9.38 1.69 -4.64
C TRP A 61 9.32 3.22 -4.47
N GLY A 62 8.82 3.73 -3.34
CA GLY A 62 8.79 5.15 -3.01
C GLY A 62 7.73 5.99 -3.75
N VAL A 63 6.79 5.39 -4.45
CA VAL A 63 5.77 6.12 -5.24
C VAL A 63 4.87 7.00 -4.35
N ASN A 64 4.54 6.52 -3.16
CA ASN A 64 3.77 7.30 -2.20
C ASN A 64 4.60 8.46 -1.66
N LEU A 65 5.90 8.21 -1.34
CA LEU A 65 6.83 9.23 -0.86
C LEU A 65 6.91 10.39 -1.87
N GLU A 66 7.17 10.09 -3.14
CA GLU A 66 7.25 11.09 -4.21
C GLU A 66 5.94 11.91 -4.34
N THR A 67 4.78 11.24 -4.22
CA THR A 67 3.47 11.90 -4.29
C THR A 67 3.22 12.84 -3.11
N LEU A 68 3.60 12.42 -1.90
CA LEU A 68 3.44 13.21 -0.67
C LEU A 68 4.44 14.36 -0.59
N GLU A 69 5.70 14.11 -0.94
CA GLU A 69 6.75 15.15 -1.02
C GLU A 69 6.37 16.25 -2.01
N ALA A 70 5.88 15.88 -3.21
CA ALA A 70 5.38 16.83 -4.20
C ALA A 70 4.18 17.65 -3.67
N ALA A 71 3.40 17.08 -2.76
CA ALA A 71 2.30 17.75 -2.08
C ALA A 71 2.72 18.48 -0.79
N ARG A 72 4.05 18.56 -0.51
CA ARG A 72 4.67 19.28 0.60
C ARG A 72 4.37 18.70 2.00
N TYR A 73 4.17 17.40 2.11
CA TYR A 73 4.13 16.73 3.40
C TYR A 73 5.54 16.34 3.83
N PRO A 74 5.93 16.55 5.10
CA PRO A 74 7.03 15.83 5.71
C PRO A 74 6.67 14.34 5.74
N VAL A 75 7.45 13.51 5.07
CA VAL A 75 7.15 12.07 4.98
C VAL A 75 8.35 11.25 5.39
N THR A 76 8.08 10.19 6.16
CA THR A 76 9.06 9.16 6.53
C THR A 76 8.63 7.85 5.86
N GLY A 77 9.51 7.23 5.09
CA GLY A 77 9.31 5.90 4.53
C GLY A 77 9.88 4.82 5.43
N LEU A 78 9.14 3.75 5.64
CA LEU A 78 9.62 2.56 6.35
C LEU A 78 9.46 1.34 5.45
N ASP A 79 10.51 0.54 5.34
CA ASP A 79 10.49 -0.73 4.61
C ASP A 79 11.46 -1.74 5.22
N ILE A 80 11.20 -3.03 4.98
CA ILE A 80 12.09 -4.10 5.40
C ILE A 80 13.29 -4.23 4.46
N SER A 81 13.11 -3.97 3.17
CA SER A 81 14.12 -4.13 2.13
C SER A 81 15.16 -3.01 2.17
N ARG A 82 16.38 -3.38 2.54
CA ARG A 82 17.51 -2.47 2.53
C ARG A 82 17.87 -1.99 1.13
N GLN A 83 17.87 -2.90 0.15
CA GLN A 83 18.29 -2.59 -1.22
C GLN A 83 17.35 -1.58 -1.87
N ILE A 84 16.02 -1.72 -1.69
CA ILE A 84 15.09 -0.77 -2.27
C ILE A 84 15.21 0.60 -1.61
N LEU A 85 15.41 0.66 -0.29
CA LEU A 85 15.61 1.92 0.42
C LEU A 85 16.87 2.66 -0.07
N GLU A 86 17.96 1.94 -0.31
CA GLU A 86 19.20 2.52 -0.86
C GLU A 86 18.99 3.09 -2.28
N LEU A 87 18.12 2.48 -3.10
CA LEU A 87 17.80 2.95 -4.44
C LEU A 87 16.85 4.15 -4.48
N ILE A 88 16.03 4.33 -3.45
CA ILE A 88 15.10 5.46 -3.35
C ILE A 88 15.60 6.57 -2.41
N ASP A 89 16.80 6.42 -1.83
CA ASP A 89 17.40 7.43 -0.96
C ASP A 89 17.73 8.70 -1.76
N LEU A 90 17.12 9.80 -1.36
CA LEU A 90 17.34 11.13 -1.94
C LEU A 90 17.80 12.08 -0.82
N PRO A 91 18.50 13.17 -1.14
CA PRO A 91 18.83 14.20 -0.16
C PRO A 91 17.57 14.60 0.63
N ASP A 92 17.71 14.69 1.96
CA ASP A 92 16.65 15.09 2.91
C ASP A 92 15.48 14.11 3.07
N ARG A 93 15.42 13.03 2.29
CA ARG A 93 14.41 11.97 2.48
C ARG A 93 14.71 11.19 3.75
N ARG A 94 13.68 11.00 4.59
CA ARG A 94 13.75 10.19 5.80
C ARG A 94 13.31 8.77 5.50
N LEU A 95 14.20 7.80 5.71
CA LEU A 95 13.94 6.39 5.48
C LEU A 95 14.35 5.57 6.71
N ILE A 96 13.55 4.56 7.03
CA ILE A 96 13.79 3.63 8.13
C ILE A 96 13.74 2.20 7.57
N GLN A 97 14.82 1.47 7.75
CA GLN A 97 14.82 0.04 7.53
C GLN A 97 14.37 -0.67 8.81
N ALA A 98 13.21 -1.31 8.77
CA ALA A 98 12.67 -2.02 9.92
C ALA A 98 11.80 -3.20 9.49
N ASP A 99 11.86 -4.30 10.26
CA ASP A 99 10.95 -5.42 10.17
C ASP A 99 9.77 -5.20 11.11
N LEU A 100 8.57 -5.10 10.57
CA LEU A 100 7.33 -4.88 11.33
C LEU A 100 7.04 -5.99 12.36
N ASN A 101 7.57 -7.20 12.14
CA ASN A 101 7.44 -8.31 13.09
C ASN A 101 8.30 -8.08 14.35
N GLN A 102 9.39 -7.32 14.24
CA GLN A 102 10.28 -6.97 15.36
C GLN A 102 9.85 -5.70 16.10
N GLY A 103 8.81 -5.00 15.60
CA GLY A 103 8.30 -3.76 16.17
C GLY A 103 8.89 -2.50 15.51
N PHE A 104 8.97 -1.41 16.27
CA PHE A 104 9.47 -0.12 15.79
C PHE A 104 10.60 0.38 16.66
N PRO A 105 11.57 1.12 16.08
CA PRO A 105 12.64 1.70 16.87
C PRO A 105 12.07 2.66 17.93
N PRO A 106 12.62 2.71 19.15
CA PRO A 106 12.17 3.63 20.20
C PRO A 106 12.51 5.09 19.88
N GLY A 107 11.73 6.02 20.41
CA GLY A 107 12.04 7.46 20.33
C GLY A 107 11.58 8.16 19.04
N HIS A 108 10.50 7.65 18.40
CA HIS A 108 9.98 8.23 17.16
C HIS A 108 9.14 9.47 17.38
N GLU A 109 9.15 10.31 16.31
CA GLU A 109 8.12 11.32 16.12
C GLU A 109 6.76 10.64 16.02
N LEU A 110 5.72 11.30 16.52
CA LEU A 110 4.35 10.91 16.27
C LEU A 110 3.92 11.42 14.90
N TYR A 111 3.07 10.65 14.24
CA TYR A 111 2.59 10.97 12.90
C TYR A 111 1.11 11.33 12.91
N SER A 112 0.76 12.40 12.20
CA SER A 112 -0.63 12.82 12.01
C SER A 112 -1.37 11.95 10.99
N GLY A 113 -0.64 11.33 10.06
CA GLY A 113 -1.17 10.40 9.07
C GLY A 113 -0.25 9.22 8.81
N MET A 114 -0.82 8.08 8.50
CA MET A 114 -0.08 6.85 8.22
C MET A 114 -0.67 6.16 7.00
N LEU A 115 0.19 5.62 6.15
CA LEU A 115 -0.18 4.78 5.02
C LEU A 115 0.32 3.35 5.28
N LEU A 116 -0.52 2.37 4.98
CA LEU A 116 -0.23 0.93 5.05
C LEU A 116 -0.85 0.29 3.80
N LEU A 117 -0.19 0.48 2.65
CA LEU A 117 -0.76 0.21 1.34
C LEU A 117 -0.18 -1.05 0.71
N ASP A 118 -0.99 -2.12 0.69
CA ASP A 118 -0.65 -3.47 0.22
C ASP A 118 0.55 -4.03 0.99
N VAL A 119 0.39 -4.17 2.31
CA VAL A 119 1.40 -4.66 3.26
C VAL A 119 0.87 -5.81 4.10
N ILE A 120 -0.31 -5.66 4.72
CA ILE A 120 -0.79 -6.62 5.72
C ILE A 120 -1.20 -7.97 5.14
N GLU A 121 -1.44 -8.06 3.84
CA GLU A 121 -1.65 -9.33 3.13
C GLU A 121 -0.42 -10.23 3.11
N HIS A 122 0.76 -9.66 3.30
CA HIS A 122 2.03 -10.39 3.37
C HIS A 122 2.32 -10.95 4.77
N LEU A 123 1.68 -10.40 5.81
CA LEU A 123 1.99 -10.69 7.21
C LEU A 123 1.06 -11.76 7.79
N ASP A 124 1.57 -12.57 8.72
CA ASP A 124 0.76 -13.55 9.43
C ASP A 124 -0.22 -12.88 10.38
N ASP A 125 0.25 -11.85 11.11
CA ASP A 125 -0.47 -11.11 12.13
C ASP A 125 -0.77 -9.68 11.65
N ASP A 126 -1.80 -9.54 10.82
CA ASP A 126 -2.27 -8.26 10.29
C ASP A 126 -2.79 -7.33 11.41
N ARG A 127 -3.56 -7.87 12.35
CA ARG A 127 -4.09 -7.13 13.52
C ARG A 127 -2.96 -6.64 14.41
N GLY A 128 -2.03 -7.50 14.79
CA GLY A 128 -0.90 -7.13 15.61
C GLY A 128 -0.03 -6.06 14.94
N THR A 129 0.11 -6.13 13.62
CA THR A 129 0.82 -5.10 12.86
C THR A 129 0.12 -3.74 12.96
N ILE A 130 -1.19 -3.68 12.74
CA ILE A 130 -1.96 -2.45 12.90
C ILE A 130 -1.86 -1.93 14.35
N ASN A 131 -1.98 -2.82 15.35
CA ASN A 131 -1.85 -2.45 16.75
C ASN A 131 -0.47 -1.85 17.08
N ARG A 132 0.60 -2.38 16.49
CA ARG A 132 1.97 -1.85 16.67
C ARG A 132 2.14 -0.44 16.09
N LEU A 133 1.29 0.01 15.17
CA LEU A 133 1.31 1.38 14.66
C LEU A 133 0.69 2.40 15.63
N ALA A 134 -0.20 1.97 16.52
CA ALA A 134 -0.93 2.88 17.42
C ALA A 134 -0.03 3.78 18.29
N PRO A 135 1.11 3.29 18.85
CA PRO A 135 2.03 4.14 19.60
C PRO A 135 2.75 5.22 18.78
N LEU A 136 2.78 5.09 17.47
CA LEU A 136 3.40 6.05 16.53
C LEU A 136 2.42 7.11 16.04
N ALA A 137 1.13 6.93 16.31
CA ALA A 137 0.06 7.80 15.85
C ALA A 137 -0.23 8.89 16.88
N GLU A 138 -0.33 10.14 16.42
CA GLU A 138 -0.91 11.21 17.24
C GLU A 138 -2.37 10.86 17.61
N PRO A 139 -2.89 11.34 18.75
CA PRO A 139 -4.32 11.27 19.04
C PRO A 139 -5.12 11.88 17.89
N GLY A 140 -6.07 11.13 17.32
CA GLY A 140 -6.84 11.54 16.15
C GLY A 140 -6.14 11.38 14.80
N ALA A 141 -4.93 10.82 14.74
CA ALA A 141 -4.23 10.52 13.49
C ALA A 141 -5.05 9.60 12.57
N VAL A 142 -4.86 9.75 11.27
CA VAL A 142 -5.55 8.96 10.24
C VAL A 142 -4.64 7.87 9.71
N LEU A 143 -5.10 6.62 9.77
CA LEU A 143 -4.47 5.47 9.13
C LEU A 143 -5.26 5.08 7.88
N ILE A 144 -4.58 5.05 6.73
CA ILE A 144 -5.13 4.58 5.47
C ILE A 144 -4.50 3.24 5.14
N VAL A 145 -5.33 2.22 5.00
CA VAL A 145 -4.91 0.87 4.63
C VAL A 145 -5.46 0.52 3.26
N SER A 146 -4.66 -0.06 2.37
CA SER A 146 -5.17 -0.76 1.19
C SER A 146 -4.73 -2.21 1.20
N VAL A 147 -5.60 -3.07 0.65
CA VAL A 147 -5.35 -4.52 0.53
C VAL A 147 -5.95 -5.08 -0.75
N PRO A 148 -5.40 -6.15 -1.30
CA PRO A 148 -6.04 -6.89 -2.37
C PRO A 148 -7.35 -7.52 -1.88
N SER A 149 -8.38 -7.40 -2.69
CA SER A 149 -9.72 -7.85 -2.34
C SER A 149 -10.16 -9.06 -3.16
N LEU A 150 -11.34 -9.59 -2.81
CA LEU A 150 -11.98 -10.72 -3.49
C LEU A 150 -11.10 -11.99 -3.42
N PRO A 151 -11.26 -12.80 -2.35
CA PRO A 151 -10.50 -14.03 -2.16
C PRO A 151 -10.56 -14.99 -3.37
N GLU A 152 -11.66 -14.99 -4.11
CA GLU A 152 -11.82 -15.77 -5.34
C GLU A 152 -10.89 -15.30 -6.48
N LEU A 153 -10.25 -14.15 -6.34
CA LEU A 153 -9.23 -13.67 -7.25
C LEU A 153 -7.79 -14.05 -6.84
N PHE A 154 -7.61 -14.82 -5.77
CA PHE A 154 -6.28 -15.31 -5.39
C PHE A 154 -5.70 -16.18 -6.51
N SER A 155 -4.43 -15.98 -6.86
CA SER A 155 -3.81 -16.63 -8.02
C SER A 155 -2.30 -16.71 -7.88
N GLU A 156 -1.63 -17.28 -8.89
CA GLU A 156 -0.17 -17.29 -9.00
C GLU A 156 0.46 -15.90 -8.83
N PHE A 157 -0.21 -14.85 -9.29
CA PHE A 157 0.25 -13.48 -9.11
C PHE A 157 0.37 -13.09 -7.62
N ASP A 158 -0.56 -13.53 -6.80
CA ASP A 158 -0.51 -13.30 -5.35
C ASP A 158 0.63 -14.11 -4.70
N VAL A 159 0.80 -15.37 -5.12
CA VAL A 159 1.86 -16.25 -4.64
C VAL A 159 3.25 -15.69 -4.96
N ILE A 160 3.46 -15.20 -6.19
CA ILE A 160 4.73 -14.60 -6.64
C ILE A 160 5.10 -13.38 -5.78
N GLN A 161 4.09 -12.60 -5.35
CA GLN A 161 4.29 -11.45 -4.49
C GLN A 161 4.40 -11.80 -3.01
N GLY A 162 4.21 -13.07 -2.62
CA GLY A 162 4.21 -13.49 -1.22
C GLY A 162 2.94 -13.12 -0.46
N HIS A 163 1.83 -12.87 -1.18
CA HIS A 163 0.53 -12.65 -0.51
C HIS A 163 0.06 -13.92 0.18
N ARG A 164 -0.41 -13.79 1.40
CA ARG A 164 -0.99 -14.89 2.19
C ARG A 164 -2.51 -14.93 2.06
N ARG A 165 -3.12 -13.77 1.76
CA ARG A 165 -4.59 -13.61 1.72
C ARG A 165 -5.05 -12.43 0.86
N ARG A 166 -6.35 -12.45 0.60
CA ARG A 166 -7.13 -11.33 0.07
C ARG A 166 -8.29 -11.08 1.00
N TYR A 167 -8.82 -9.87 0.99
CA TYR A 167 -9.79 -9.41 1.97
C TYR A 167 -11.19 -9.22 1.38
N LEU A 168 -12.18 -9.37 2.26
CA LEU A 168 -13.53 -8.85 2.13
C LEU A 168 -13.69 -7.68 3.11
N PRO A 169 -14.72 -6.83 2.97
CA PRO A 169 -14.92 -5.71 3.89
C PRO A 169 -14.96 -6.11 5.37
N ASP A 170 -15.61 -7.23 5.69
CA ASP A 170 -15.73 -7.70 7.07
C ASP A 170 -14.41 -8.25 7.62
N THR A 171 -13.62 -8.96 6.80
CA THR A 171 -12.31 -9.47 7.23
C THR A 171 -11.29 -8.34 7.38
N LEU A 172 -11.36 -7.30 6.52
CA LEU A 172 -10.53 -6.12 6.70
C LEU A 172 -10.94 -5.32 7.95
N ARG A 173 -12.24 -5.21 8.23
CA ARG A 173 -12.73 -4.57 9.46
C ARG A 173 -12.24 -5.29 10.70
N ALA A 174 -12.30 -6.62 10.72
CA ALA A 174 -11.84 -7.46 11.83
C ALA A 174 -10.33 -7.32 12.13
N ALA A 175 -9.51 -6.95 11.13
CA ALA A 175 -8.10 -6.67 11.33
C ALA A 175 -7.85 -5.41 12.20
N PHE A 176 -8.85 -4.56 12.40
CA PHE A 176 -8.76 -3.39 13.27
C PHE A 176 -9.27 -3.61 14.70
N ASP A 177 -9.87 -4.78 14.99
CA ASP A 177 -10.47 -5.04 16.30
C ASP A 177 -9.42 -5.01 17.42
N GLY A 178 -9.59 -4.07 18.37
CA GLY A 178 -8.69 -3.91 19.53
C GLY A 178 -7.33 -3.29 19.21
N THR A 179 -7.17 -2.63 18.05
CA THR A 179 -5.89 -2.02 17.64
C THR A 179 -5.70 -0.57 18.06
N GLY A 180 -6.70 0.04 18.73
CA GLY A 180 -6.70 1.47 19.05
C GLY A 180 -6.95 2.38 17.85
N PHE A 181 -7.36 1.81 16.70
CA PHE A 181 -7.87 2.54 15.54
C PHE A 181 -9.34 2.19 15.29
N VAL A 182 -10.18 3.20 15.14
CA VAL A 182 -11.59 3.03 14.78
C VAL A 182 -11.77 3.22 13.28
N VAL A 183 -12.33 2.22 12.62
CA VAL A 183 -12.60 2.28 11.18
C VAL A 183 -13.76 3.22 10.90
N GLU A 184 -13.47 4.35 10.24
CA GLU A 184 -14.48 5.32 9.79
C GLU A 184 -15.15 4.89 8.49
N LYS A 185 -14.37 4.27 7.56
CA LYS A 185 -14.86 3.89 6.24
C LYS A 185 -14.10 2.71 5.66
N ILE A 186 -14.82 1.81 4.99
CA ILE A 186 -14.25 0.82 4.07
C ILE A 186 -14.94 0.96 2.73
N PHE A 187 -14.19 0.92 1.64
CA PHE A 187 -14.73 1.03 0.30
C PHE A 187 -13.88 0.30 -0.74
N TRP A 188 -14.51 -0.02 -1.87
CA TRP A 188 -13.91 -0.71 -3.00
C TRP A 188 -13.18 0.26 -3.93
N TRP A 189 -12.10 -0.23 -4.55
CA TRP A 189 -11.37 0.46 -5.61
C TRP A 189 -10.88 -0.54 -6.66
N GLY A 190 -10.67 -0.09 -7.92
CA GLY A 190 -10.25 -0.96 -9.03
C GLY A 190 -11.40 -1.80 -9.58
N SER A 191 -12.64 -1.30 -9.57
CA SER A 191 -13.85 -2.03 -9.97
C SER A 191 -13.82 -2.44 -11.44
N TRP A 192 -13.34 -1.57 -12.33
CA TRP A 192 -13.23 -1.85 -13.75
C TRP A 192 -12.19 -2.94 -14.08
N MET A 193 -11.24 -3.19 -13.18
CA MET A 193 -10.24 -4.26 -13.34
C MET A 193 -10.83 -5.65 -13.06
N VAL A 194 -11.86 -5.77 -12.23
CA VAL A 194 -12.39 -7.05 -11.77
C VAL A 194 -12.78 -8.00 -12.92
N PRO A 195 -13.55 -7.58 -13.95
CA PRO A 195 -13.89 -8.46 -15.06
C PRO A 195 -12.64 -8.89 -15.88
N ILE A 196 -11.67 -8.00 -16.00
CA ILE A 196 -10.40 -8.28 -16.69
C ILE A 196 -9.61 -9.35 -15.92
N LEU A 197 -9.46 -9.16 -14.62
CA LEU A 197 -8.75 -10.09 -13.74
C LEU A 197 -9.44 -11.46 -13.70
N ARG A 198 -10.77 -11.52 -13.60
CA ARG A 198 -11.51 -12.77 -13.66
C ARG A 198 -11.25 -13.52 -14.97
N ARG A 199 -11.29 -12.82 -16.12
CA ARG A 199 -11.02 -13.42 -17.41
C ARG A 199 -9.57 -13.89 -17.56
N MET A 200 -8.62 -13.11 -17.08
CA MET A 200 -7.19 -13.49 -17.12
C MET A 200 -6.93 -14.75 -16.29
N ARG A 201 -7.52 -14.85 -15.10
CA ARG A 201 -7.30 -15.97 -14.18
C ARG A 201 -7.97 -17.27 -14.60
N GLN A 202 -9.08 -17.20 -15.31
CA GLN A 202 -9.72 -18.39 -15.91
C GLN A 202 -8.90 -19.04 -17.05
N LYS A 203 -7.98 -18.28 -17.67
CA LYS A 203 -7.16 -18.75 -18.78
C LYS A 203 -5.82 -19.35 -18.37
N HIS A 204 -5.47 -19.34 -17.07
CA HIS A 204 -4.16 -19.76 -16.59
C HIS A 204 -4.10 -21.27 -16.31
N THR A 205 -3.92 -22.04 -17.38
CA THR A 205 -3.46 -23.44 -17.37
C THR A 205 -2.14 -23.60 -18.14
N THR A 206 -1.37 -22.54 -18.36
CA THR A 206 -0.12 -22.62 -19.13
C THR A 206 1.09 -22.85 -18.22
N ALA A 207 1.88 -23.86 -18.57
CA ALA A 207 3.01 -24.39 -17.83
C ALA A 207 4.28 -23.49 -17.81
N ILE A 208 4.19 -22.21 -18.10
CA ILE A 208 5.35 -21.30 -18.10
C ILE A 208 5.28 -20.44 -16.83
N PRO A 209 6.25 -20.57 -15.92
CA PRO A 209 6.34 -19.67 -14.76
C PRO A 209 6.44 -18.23 -15.22
N ARG A 210 5.60 -17.35 -14.66
CA ARG A 210 5.65 -15.91 -14.89
C ARG A 210 6.42 -15.24 -13.78
N THR A 211 7.13 -14.17 -14.13
CA THR A 211 7.74 -13.29 -13.15
C THR A 211 6.78 -12.14 -12.83
N PHE A 212 6.98 -11.46 -11.70
CA PHE A 212 6.22 -10.24 -11.38
C PHE A 212 6.35 -9.18 -12.48
N ALA A 213 7.54 -9.07 -13.08
CA ALA A 213 7.79 -8.16 -14.20
C ALA A 213 6.88 -8.39 -15.42
N ASP A 214 6.45 -9.63 -15.65
CA ASP A 214 5.56 -9.96 -16.77
C ASP A 214 4.15 -9.37 -16.58
N TYR A 215 3.71 -9.22 -15.34
CA TYR A 215 2.42 -8.60 -15.01
C TYR A 215 2.45 -7.07 -15.06
N LEU A 216 3.65 -6.45 -15.09
CA LEU A 216 3.82 -5.00 -15.19
C LEU A 216 3.85 -4.46 -16.62
N HIS A 217 3.71 -5.34 -17.63
CA HIS A 217 3.63 -4.89 -19.01
C HIS A 217 2.34 -4.10 -19.25
N LEU A 218 2.53 -2.82 -19.59
CA LEU A 218 1.42 -1.99 -20.01
C LEU A 218 0.99 -2.37 -21.42
N PRO A 219 -0.33 -2.39 -21.71
CA PRO A 219 -0.80 -2.53 -23.07
C PRO A 219 -0.33 -1.35 -23.91
N PRO A 220 -0.26 -1.52 -25.27
CA PRO A 220 0.25 -0.46 -26.15
C PRO A 220 -0.59 0.81 -26.06
N TRP A 221 0.05 1.93 -26.44
CA TRP A 221 -0.63 3.23 -26.55
C TRP A 221 -1.89 3.11 -27.46
N PRO A 222 -3.05 3.73 -27.12
CA PRO A 222 -3.28 4.70 -26.05
C PRO A 222 -3.80 4.11 -24.72
N ALA A 223 -3.77 2.81 -24.51
CA ALA A 223 -4.39 2.16 -23.35
C ALA A 223 -3.90 2.71 -21.99
N PRO A 224 -2.63 3.05 -21.76
CA PRO A 224 -2.21 3.65 -20.50
C PRO A 224 -2.89 4.99 -20.18
N LEU A 225 -3.24 5.79 -21.20
CA LEU A 225 -4.00 7.01 -21.01
C LEU A 225 -5.43 6.72 -20.59
N LEU A 226 -6.06 5.73 -21.21
CA LEU A 226 -7.40 5.29 -20.85
C LEU A 226 -7.42 4.76 -19.41
N MET A 227 -6.43 3.96 -19.01
CA MET A 227 -6.29 3.49 -17.63
C MET A 227 -6.21 4.67 -16.65
N ARG A 228 -5.42 5.71 -16.94
CA ARG A 228 -5.33 6.91 -16.11
C ARG A 228 -6.69 7.61 -15.99
N ALA A 229 -7.40 7.78 -17.09
CA ALA A 229 -8.73 8.38 -17.10
C ALA A 229 -9.74 7.58 -16.29
N LEU A 230 -9.73 6.24 -16.42
CA LEU A 230 -10.57 5.34 -15.64
C LEU A 230 -10.28 5.44 -14.14
N TYR A 231 -9.02 5.51 -13.72
CA TYR A 231 -8.67 5.70 -12.30
C TYR A 231 -9.15 7.06 -11.78
N VAL A 232 -9.00 8.16 -12.54
CA VAL A 232 -9.50 9.48 -12.14
C VAL A 232 -11.00 9.47 -11.97
N TRP A 233 -11.73 8.88 -12.91
CA TRP A 233 -13.19 8.72 -12.81
C TRP A 233 -13.59 7.86 -11.61
N GLU A 234 -12.89 6.78 -11.36
CA GLU A 234 -13.16 5.86 -10.27
C GLU A 234 -12.86 6.44 -8.89
N HIS A 235 -11.83 7.32 -8.77
CA HIS A 235 -11.52 7.97 -7.49
C HIS A 235 -12.73 8.70 -6.90
N GLN A 236 -13.46 9.47 -7.70
CA GLN A 236 -14.64 10.19 -7.22
C GLN A 236 -15.73 9.22 -6.73
N ARG A 237 -15.92 8.11 -7.44
CA ARG A 237 -16.89 7.09 -7.06
C ARG A 237 -16.48 6.30 -5.82
N ALA A 238 -15.19 6.01 -5.67
CA ALA A 238 -14.62 5.37 -4.50
C ALA A 238 -14.78 6.27 -3.26
N LEU A 239 -14.40 7.55 -3.37
CA LEU A 239 -14.58 8.52 -2.30
C LEU A 239 -16.04 8.69 -1.90
N ALA A 240 -16.98 8.64 -2.85
CA ALA A 240 -18.42 8.65 -2.58
C ALA A 240 -18.94 7.31 -2.01
N GLY A 241 -18.13 6.23 -1.97
CA GLY A 241 -18.56 4.91 -1.51
C GLY A 241 -19.59 4.23 -2.42
N SER A 242 -19.63 4.63 -3.71
CA SER A 242 -20.66 4.15 -4.65
C SER A 242 -20.28 2.85 -5.37
N LEU A 243 -19.04 2.38 -5.20
CA LEU A 243 -18.58 1.12 -5.79
C LEU A 243 -19.02 -0.07 -4.93
N ARG A 244 -19.46 -1.14 -5.58
CA ARG A 244 -19.96 -2.38 -4.93
C ARG A 244 -19.01 -3.56 -5.06
N THR A 245 -17.91 -3.39 -5.79
CA THR A 245 -16.83 -4.36 -5.98
C THR A 245 -15.57 -3.64 -6.43
N GLY A 246 -14.42 -4.26 -6.29
CA GLY A 246 -13.13 -3.72 -6.72
C GLY A 246 -12.04 -4.77 -6.58
N SER A 247 -10.90 -4.55 -7.20
CA SER A 247 -9.72 -5.42 -7.06
C SER A 247 -8.96 -5.15 -5.76
N SER A 248 -9.25 -4.01 -5.12
CA SER A 248 -8.68 -3.60 -3.84
C SER A 248 -9.77 -3.06 -2.91
N LEU A 249 -9.52 -3.16 -1.62
CA LEU A 249 -10.26 -2.44 -0.56
C LEU A 249 -9.37 -1.37 0.02
N PHE A 250 -10.00 -0.25 0.39
CA PHE A 250 -9.40 0.78 1.23
C PHE A 250 -10.16 0.86 2.55
N ALA A 251 -9.41 0.99 3.64
CA ALA A 251 -9.94 1.38 4.94
C ALA A 251 -9.35 2.72 5.34
N VAL A 252 -10.18 3.59 5.91
CA VAL A 252 -9.75 4.80 6.60
C VAL A 252 -10.14 4.61 8.07
N ALA A 253 -9.17 4.70 8.94
CA ALA A 253 -9.34 4.54 10.36
C ALA A 253 -8.72 5.71 11.12
N ARG A 254 -9.24 6.00 12.29
CA ARG A 254 -8.75 7.08 13.14
C ARG A 254 -8.23 6.53 14.45
N ARG A 255 -7.10 7.06 14.91
CA ARG A 255 -6.54 6.77 16.23
C ARG A 255 -7.49 7.29 17.30
N GLU A 256 -7.86 6.43 18.24
CA GLU A 256 -8.60 6.83 19.43
C GLU A 256 -7.80 7.85 20.26
N PRO A 257 -8.48 8.76 20.96
CA PRO A 257 -7.85 9.75 21.83
C PRO A 257 -6.94 9.16 22.91
#